data_c5ea39f38984b861db5188eae9cdc4fd
#
_entry.id   c5ea39f38984b861db5188eae9cdc4fd
#
_cell.length_a   1.000
_cell.length_b   1.000
_cell.length_c   1.000
_cell.angle_alpha   90.00
_cell.angle_beta   90.00
_cell.angle_gamma   90.00
#
_symmetry.space_group_name_H-M   'P 1'
#
loop_
_entity.id
_entity.type
_entity.pdbx_description
1 polymer ?
#
loop_
_entity_poly.entity_id
_entity_poly.type
_entity_poly.pdbx_seq_one_letter_code
_entity_poly.pdbx_strand_id
1 'polypeptide(L)'
;DDVYVSPSQIRKFNLRTGDFVVGNIRPPREQERYFALVQVESINDNEPSKTQEKIAFENLTPLFPDDRFRLETGSGSSEDISARIIDLVAPIGKGQRGLIVSPPKAGKTLLLQNLAQSITKNNPESHVIVLLIDERPEEVTDMQRTVDAEVVASTFDESPQRHVQVADLVIEKAKRLVEHKKDVVILLDSITRLGRAYNTVQPASGKILSGGVDSNALERPKRFYGAARNIEEGCLLYTSPS
;
A
#
# COMPACT_ATOMS: atom_id res chain seq x y z
N ASP A 1 2.60 -9.87 -18.85
CA ASP A 1 3.64 -10.84 -19.27
C ASP A 1 4.82 -10.72 -18.33
N ASP A 2 5.29 -11.86 -17.80
CA ASP A 2 6.40 -11.86 -16.84
C ASP A 2 7.73 -11.60 -17.55
N VAL A 3 8.62 -10.85 -16.88
CA VAL A 3 9.95 -10.52 -17.37
C VAL A 3 10.99 -11.15 -16.44
N TYR A 4 11.91 -11.92 -17.00
CA TYR A 4 13.01 -12.51 -16.26
C TYR A 4 14.08 -11.48 -15.92
N VAL A 5 14.42 -11.38 -14.64
CA VAL A 5 15.54 -10.58 -14.15
C VAL A 5 16.64 -11.51 -13.65
N SER A 6 17.85 -11.35 -14.15
CA SER A 6 18.96 -12.25 -13.81
C SER A 6 19.42 -12.08 -12.36
N PRO A 7 19.87 -13.14 -11.67
CA PRO A 7 20.43 -13.05 -10.32
C PRO A 7 21.63 -12.07 -10.21
N SER A 8 22.38 -11.90 -11.29
CA SER A 8 23.48 -10.95 -11.37
C SER A 8 22.99 -9.49 -11.32
N GLN A 9 21.87 -9.18 -12.02
CA GLN A 9 21.25 -7.85 -11.97
C GLN A 9 20.61 -7.60 -10.62
N ILE A 10 19.91 -8.58 -10.04
CA ILE A 10 19.34 -8.48 -8.69
C ILE A 10 20.42 -8.11 -7.67
N ARG A 11 21.58 -8.79 -7.71
CA ARG A 11 22.70 -8.49 -6.80
C ARG A 11 23.37 -7.15 -7.12
N LYS A 12 23.61 -6.86 -8.41
CA LYS A 12 24.28 -5.62 -8.84
C LYS A 12 23.52 -4.37 -8.39
N PHE A 13 22.20 -4.38 -8.49
CA PHE A 13 21.34 -3.23 -8.16
C PHE A 13 20.66 -3.36 -6.79
N ASN A 14 20.98 -4.41 -6.02
CA ASN A 14 20.37 -4.69 -4.71
C ASN A 14 18.83 -4.66 -4.78
N LEU A 15 18.27 -5.29 -5.82
CA LEU A 15 16.82 -5.34 -6.03
C LEU A 15 16.14 -6.23 -4.99
N ARG A 16 15.01 -5.76 -4.50
CA ARG A 16 14.16 -6.46 -3.52
C ARG A 16 12.73 -6.52 -4.03
N THR A 17 11.93 -7.41 -3.47
CA THR A 17 10.49 -7.46 -3.73
C THR A 17 9.86 -6.09 -3.46
N GLY A 18 9.03 -5.63 -4.39
CA GLY A 18 8.38 -4.32 -4.34
C GLY A 18 9.12 -3.19 -5.05
N ASP A 19 10.38 -3.39 -5.47
CA ASP A 19 11.06 -2.40 -6.32
C ASP A 19 10.38 -2.30 -7.69
N PHE A 20 10.14 -1.08 -8.15
CA PHE A 20 9.68 -0.77 -9.50
C PHE A 20 10.88 -0.53 -10.41
N VAL A 21 11.02 -1.35 -11.45
CA VAL A 21 12.19 -1.33 -12.33
C VAL A 21 11.76 -0.99 -13.76
N VAL A 22 12.37 0.04 -14.32
CA VAL A 22 12.22 0.41 -15.74
C VAL A 22 13.50 0.05 -16.47
N GLY A 23 13.36 -0.55 -17.66
CA GLY A 23 14.52 -0.93 -18.45
C GLY A 23 14.18 -1.58 -19.77
N ASN A 24 15.22 -1.87 -20.54
CA ASN A 24 15.11 -2.49 -21.85
C ASN A 24 15.02 -4.01 -21.72
N ILE A 25 14.07 -4.61 -22.42
CA ILE A 25 13.87 -6.06 -22.48
C ILE A 25 14.21 -6.59 -23.86
N ARG A 26 14.60 -7.87 -23.94
CA ARG A 26 14.74 -8.61 -25.19
C ARG A 26 13.72 -9.76 -25.28
N PRO A 27 13.34 -10.17 -26.50
CA PRO A 27 12.48 -11.32 -26.68
C PRO A 27 13.17 -12.62 -26.20
N PRO A 28 12.35 -13.65 -25.84
CA PRO A 28 12.86 -14.96 -25.45
C PRO A 28 13.65 -15.62 -26.59
N ARG A 29 14.73 -16.34 -26.27
CA ARG A 29 15.46 -17.21 -27.19
C ARG A 29 14.77 -18.57 -27.28
N GLU A 30 15.20 -19.45 -28.21
CA GLU A 30 14.53 -20.75 -28.50
C GLU A 30 14.26 -21.66 -27.29
N GLN A 31 14.99 -21.48 -26.16
CA GLN A 31 14.79 -22.27 -24.94
C GLN A 31 14.29 -21.44 -23.76
N GLU A 32 14.02 -20.15 -23.96
CA GLU A 32 13.56 -19.23 -22.91
C GLU A 32 12.04 -19.05 -22.99
N ARG A 33 11.39 -18.96 -21.85
CA ARG A 33 9.93 -18.84 -21.74
C ARG A 33 9.47 -17.38 -21.57
N TYR A 34 10.36 -16.51 -21.11
CA TYR A 34 10.04 -15.13 -20.71
C TYR A 34 10.95 -14.12 -21.41
N PHE A 35 10.45 -12.92 -21.59
CA PHE A 35 11.30 -11.77 -21.94
C PHE A 35 12.38 -11.61 -20.87
N ALA A 36 13.55 -11.14 -21.25
CA ALA A 36 14.63 -10.93 -20.29
C ALA A 36 15.02 -9.46 -20.21
N LEU A 37 15.15 -8.94 -18.98
CA LEU A 37 15.66 -7.60 -18.74
C LEU A 37 17.14 -7.54 -19.14
N VAL A 38 17.48 -6.63 -20.05
CA VAL A 38 18.86 -6.44 -20.55
C VAL A 38 19.56 -5.32 -19.81
N GLN A 39 18.89 -4.17 -19.72
CA GLN A 39 19.46 -2.97 -19.13
C GLN A 39 18.44 -2.33 -18.19
N VAL A 40 18.87 -1.96 -17.00
CA VAL A 40 18.08 -1.19 -16.03
C VAL A 40 18.33 0.29 -16.28
N GLU A 41 17.26 1.05 -16.48
CA GLU A 41 17.29 2.51 -16.70
C GLU A 41 16.99 3.26 -15.42
N SER A 42 15.96 2.85 -14.68
CA SER A 42 15.64 3.43 -13.37
C SER A 42 15.09 2.38 -12.40
N ILE A 43 15.21 2.68 -11.11
CA ILE A 43 14.66 1.89 -10.00
C ILE A 43 13.91 2.85 -9.08
N ASN A 44 12.60 2.65 -8.90
CA ASN A 44 11.72 3.53 -8.12
C ASN A 44 11.85 5.02 -8.54
N ASP A 45 11.92 5.27 -9.86
CA ASP A 45 12.10 6.59 -10.51
C ASP A 45 13.46 7.26 -10.22
N ASN A 46 14.43 6.53 -9.65
CA ASN A 46 15.78 7.03 -9.40
C ASN A 46 16.81 6.34 -10.29
N GLU A 47 17.94 7.00 -10.49
CA GLU A 47 19.09 6.41 -11.17
C GLU A 47 19.59 5.16 -10.44
N PRO A 48 19.97 4.09 -11.14
CA PRO A 48 20.44 2.85 -10.52
C PRO A 48 21.67 3.01 -9.61
N SER A 49 22.50 4.01 -9.86
CA SER A 49 23.67 4.34 -9.02
C SER A 49 23.31 4.78 -7.60
N LYS A 50 22.22 5.53 -7.45
CA LYS A 50 21.74 6.04 -6.15
C LYS A 50 21.06 4.98 -5.30
N THR A 51 20.65 3.87 -5.91
CA THR A 51 19.92 2.79 -5.22
C THR A 51 20.82 1.95 -4.30
N GLN A 52 22.14 2.01 -4.48
CA GLN A 52 23.09 1.24 -3.67
C GLN A 52 23.27 1.80 -2.25
N GLU A 53 23.01 3.07 -2.03
CA GLU A 53 23.20 3.77 -0.75
C GLU A 53 21.92 3.80 0.12
N LYS A 54 20.85 3.14 -0.32
CA LYS A 54 19.59 3.15 0.42
C LYS A 54 19.70 2.42 1.76
N ILE A 55 19.13 3.04 2.80
CA ILE A 55 18.98 2.40 4.11
C ILE A 55 17.75 1.49 4.05
N ALA A 56 17.88 0.24 4.46
CA ALA A 56 16.75 -0.69 4.50
C ALA A 56 15.67 -0.19 5.47
N PHE A 57 14.39 -0.37 5.11
CA PHE A 57 13.24 0.10 5.88
C PHE A 57 13.30 -0.32 7.36
N GLU A 58 13.79 -1.52 7.63
CA GLU A 58 13.93 -2.07 8.96
C GLU A 58 14.94 -1.31 9.86
N ASN A 59 15.88 -0.60 9.21
CA ASN A 59 16.96 0.15 9.87
C ASN A 59 16.68 1.65 9.97
N LEU A 60 15.53 2.11 9.45
CA LEU A 60 15.13 3.52 9.52
C LEU A 60 14.71 3.89 10.95
N THR A 61 15.05 5.10 11.38
CA THR A 61 14.74 5.60 12.72
C THR A 61 13.28 6.05 12.80
N PRO A 62 12.41 5.38 13.62
CA PRO A 62 11.03 5.79 13.77
C PRO A 62 10.89 7.04 14.61
N LEU A 63 10.01 7.96 14.18
CA LEU A 63 9.65 9.19 14.87
C LEU A 63 8.17 9.21 15.23
N PHE A 64 7.78 10.09 16.13
CA PHE A 64 6.38 10.41 16.33
C PHE A 64 5.84 11.26 15.16
N PRO A 65 4.53 11.13 14.82
CA PRO A 65 3.90 11.99 13.81
C PRO A 65 3.88 13.45 14.30
N ASP A 66 4.72 14.29 13.73
CA ASP A 66 4.88 15.72 14.04
C ASP A 66 4.35 16.63 12.92
N ASP A 67 4.20 16.09 11.71
CA ASP A 67 3.61 16.76 10.55
C ASP A 67 2.24 16.15 10.22
N ARG A 68 1.26 16.97 9.84
CA ARG A 68 -0.10 16.52 9.55
C ARG A 68 -0.45 16.63 8.08
N PHE A 69 -1.23 15.70 7.59
CA PHE A 69 -1.95 15.84 6.33
C PHE A 69 -3.11 16.83 6.54
N ARG A 70 -3.14 17.90 5.75
CA ARG A 70 -4.30 18.77 5.66
C ARG A 70 -5.24 18.18 4.61
N LEU A 71 -6.47 17.93 5.01
CA LEU A 71 -7.48 17.31 4.15
C LEU A 71 -8.42 18.34 3.54
N GLU A 72 -8.73 19.42 4.23
CA GLU A 72 -9.59 20.51 3.71
C GLU A 72 -8.94 21.15 2.49
N THR A 73 -9.69 21.17 1.36
CA THR A 73 -9.21 21.71 0.08
C THR A 73 -9.70 23.13 -0.20
N GLY A 74 -10.59 23.67 0.63
CA GLY A 74 -11.19 25.00 0.50
C GLY A 74 -12.21 25.11 -0.65
N SER A 75 -12.70 23.98 -1.18
CA SER A 75 -13.70 23.98 -2.26
C SER A 75 -15.11 24.34 -1.79
N GLY A 76 -15.41 24.20 -0.50
CA GLY A 76 -16.73 24.41 0.07
C GLY A 76 -17.76 23.34 -0.32
N SER A 77 -17.34 22.25 -0.94
CA SER A 77 -18.21 21.11 -1.29
C SER A 77 -18.57 20.26 -0.07
N SER A 78 -19.52 19.34 -0.23
CA SER A 78 -19.88 18.39 0.84
C SER A 78 -18.71 17.49 1.24
N GLU A 79 -17.86 17.13 0.27
CA GLU A 79 -16.65 16.35 0.46
C GLU A 79 -15.64 17.14 1.33
N ASP A 80 -15.49 18.42 1.05
CA ASP A 80 -14.61 19.33 1.79
C ASP A 80 -15.06 19.52 3.24
N ILE A 81 -16.38 19.51 3.50
CA ILE A 81 -16.91 19.55 4.87
C ILE A 81 -16.48 18.31 5.65
N SER A 82 -16.53 17.11 5.03
CA SER A 82 -16.06 15.86 5.66
C SER A 82 -14.58 15.91 5.97
N ALA A 83 -13.76 16.40 5.04
CA ALA A 83 -12.33 16.59 5.20
C ALA A 83 -12.01 17.58 6.36
N ARG A 84 -12.72 18.70 6.41
CA ARG A 84 -12.60 19.70 7.50
C ARG A 84 -13.01 19.15 8.87
N ILE A 85 -14.05 18.33 8.94
CA ILE A 85 -14.46 17.68 10.20
C ILE A 85 -13.34 16.78 10.70
N ILE A 86 -12.70 15.97 9.83
CA ILE A 86 -11.57 15.11 10.20
C ILE A 86 -10.40 15.96 10.67
N ASP A 87 -10.04 17.01 9.95
CA ASP A 87 -8.95 17.92 10.32
C ASP A 87 -9.14 18.56 11.70
N LEU A 88 -10.38 18.81 12.12
CA LEU A 88 -10.71 19.42 13.41
C LEU A 88 -10.81 18.40 14.56
N VAL A 89 -11.39 17.21 14.30
CA VAL A 89 -11.77 16.26 15.36
C VAL A 89 -10.75 15.12 15.49
N ALA A 90 -10.18 14.69 14.37
CA ALA A 90 -9.27 13.55 14.31
C ALA A 90 -8.17 13.80 13.26
N PRO A 91 -7.31 14.81 13.44
CA PRO A 91 -6.27 15.12 12.47
C PRO A 91 -5.34 13.94 12.24
N ILE A 92 -4.95 13.73 10.98
CA ILE A 92 -4.12 12.61 10.56
C ILE A 92 -2.68 13.10 10.36
N GLY A 93 -1.75 12.55 11.13
CA GLY A 93 -0.32 12.84 11.00
C GLY A 93 0.40 11.91 10.03
N LYS A 94 1.47 12.38 9.43
CA LYS A 94 2.37 11.56 8.61
C LYS A 94 2.96 10.42 9.46
N GLY A 95 2.87 9.18 8.96
CA GLY A 95 3.29 7.99 9.70
C GLY A 95 2.25 7.44 10.70
N GLN A 96 1.10 8.07 10.84
CA GLN A 96 0.03 7.62 11.73
C GLN A 96 -0.71 6.41 11.16
N ARG A 97 -1.30 5.62 12.05
CA ARG A 97 -2.27 4.57 11.74
C ARG A 97 -3.66 5.06 12.09
N GLY A 98 -4.54 5.10 11.10
CA GLY A 98 -5.95 5.47 11.27
C GLY A 98 -6.87 4.26 11.05
N LEU A 99 -7.95 4.18 11.81
CA LEU A 99 -9.00 3.18 11.64
C LEU A 99 -10.35 3.90 11.51
N ILE A 100 -11.04 3.65 10.39
CA ILE A 100 -12.39 4.18 10.14
C ILE A 100 -13.38 3.06 10.44
N VAL A 101 -14.10 3.18 11.54
CA VAL A 101 -15.14 2.23 11.95
C VAL A 101 -16.50 2.80 11.62
N SER A 102 -17.30 2.05 10.87
CA SER A 102 -18.65 2.46 10.51
C SER A 102 -19.58 1.26 10.29
N PRO A 103 -20.88 1.40 10.53
CA PRO A 103 -21.85 0.37 10.14
C PRO A 103 -21.89 0.22 8.60
N PRO A 104 -22.39 -0.93 8.10
CA PRO A 104 -22.59 -1.12 6.67
C PRO A 104 -23.44 0.00 6.05
N LYS A 105 -23.13 0.39 4.82
CA LYS A 105 -23.82 1.44 4.03
C LYS A 105 -23.79 2.85 4.64
N ALA A 106 -22.81 3.15 5.49
CA ALA A 106 -22.63 4.48 6.10
C ALA A 106 -21.73 5.43 5.29
N GLY A 107 -21.41 5.11 4.03
CA GLY A 107 -20.59 5.97 3.16
C GLY A 107 -19.08 5.81 3.34
N LYS A 108 -18.62 4.66 3.83
CA LYS A 108 -17.21 4.37 4.10
C LYS A 108 -16.32 4.50 2.86
N THR A 109 -16.73 3.91 1.73
CA THR A 109 -16.01 3.98 0.46
C THR A 109 -15.93 5.43 -0.05
N LEU A 110 -17.04 6.19 0.07
CA LEU A 110 -17.07 7.60 -0.31
C LEU A 110 -16.09 8.42 0.55
N LEU A 111 -16.01 8.14 1.86
CA LEU A 111 -15.05 8.79 2.73
C LEU A 111 -13.59 8.48 2.33
N LEU A 112 -13.29 7.24 1.92
CA LEU A 112 -11.97 6.87 1.41
C LEU A 112 -11.63 7.59 0.11
N GLN A 113 -12.58 7.71 -0.83
CA GLN A 113 -12.42 8.48 -2.06
C GLN A 113 -12.08 9.94 -1.75
N ASN A 114 -12.83 10.55 -0.82
CA ASN A 114 -12.60 11.92 -0.40
C ASN A 114 -11.23 12.11 0.25
N LEU A 115 -10.80 11.16 1.10
CA LEU A 115 -9.45 11.17 1.69
C LEU A 115 -8.37 11.07 0.63
N ALA A 116 -8.51 10.13 -0.32
CA ALA A 116 -7.55 9.99 -1.42
C ALA A 116 -7.42 11.28 -2.23
N GLN A 117 -8.54 11.86 -2.65
CA GLN A 117 -8.57 13.11 -3.42
C GLN A 117 -7.99 14.30 -2.64
N SER A 118 -8.31 14.40 -1.35
CA SER A 118 -7.81 15.48 -0.50
C SER A 118 -6.30 15.38 -0.31
N ILE A 119 -5.79 14.18 -0.06
CA ILE A 119 -4.36 13.96 0.15
C ILE A 119 -3.59 14.23 -1.15
N THR A 120 -4.01 13.67 -2.29
CA THR A 120 -3.34 13.90 -3.59
C THR A 120 -3.37 15.35 -4.01
N LYS A 121 -4.46 16.07 -3.74
CA LYS A 121 -4.56 17.50 -4.06
C LYS A 121 -3.68 18.39 -3.20
N ASN A 122 -3.64 18.13 -1.89
CA ASN A 122 -2.93 18.98 -0.94
C ASN A 122 -1.47 18.58 -0.72
N ASN A 123 -1.11 17.33 -1.05
CA ASN A 123 0.23 16.76 -0.89
C ASN A 123 0.61 15.96 -2.14
N PRO A 124 0.83 16.63 -3.28
CA PRO A 124 1.12 15.98 -4.56
C PRO A 124 2.45 15.21 -4.57
N GLU A 125 3.33 15.47 -3.61
CA GLU A 125 4.57 14.73 -3.40
C GLU A 125 4.35 13.34 -2.81
N SER A 126 3.20 13.10 -2.17
CA SER A 126 2.88 11.86 -1.51
C SER A 126 2.36 10.81 -2.50
N HIS A 127 2.87 9.59 -2.41
CA HIS A 127 2.40 8.47 -3.22
C HIS A 127 1.22 7.78 -2.53
N VAL A 128 0.02 7.95 -3.08
CA VAL A 128 -1.20 7.37 -2.51
C VAL A 128 -1.52 6.05 -3.20
N ILE A 129 -1.67 4.99 -2.41
CA ILE A 129 -2.07 3.65 -2.85
C ILE A 129 -3.42 3.32 -2.22
N VAL A 130 -4.42 3.02 -3.02
CA VAL A 130 -5.70 2.49 -2.56
C VAL A 130 -5.69 0.97 -2.76
N LEU A 131 -5.74 0.23 -1.67
CA LEU A 131 -5.71 -1.23 -1.67
C LEU A 131 -7.11 -1.77 -1.35
N LEU A 132 -7.74 -2.41 -2.34
CA LEU A 132 -9.08 -2.98 -2.24
C LEU A 132 -8.97 -4.50 -2.16
N ILE A 133 -9.42 -5.09 -1.04
CA ILE A 133 -9.36 -6.53 -0.79
C ILE A 133 -10.75 -7.12 -0.65
N ASP A 134 -11.05 -8.12 -1.49
CA ASP A 134 -12.34 -8.82 -1.51
C ASP A 134 -13.51 -7.86 -1.81
N GLU A 135 -13.24 -6.82 -2.63
CA GLU A 135 -14.24 -5.85 -3.07
C GLU A 135 -14.83 -6.25 -4.43
N ARG A 136 -15.95 -5.63 -4.80
CA ARG A 136 -16.65 -5.91 -6.05
C ARG A 136 -15.94 -5.21 -7.23
N PRO A 137 -15.90 -5.83 -8.44
CA PRO A 137 -15.28 -5.22 -9.62
C PRO A 137 -15.82 -3.83 -9.97
N GLU A 138 -17.12 -3.60 -9.78
CA GLU A 138 -17.74 -2.29 -10.01
C GLU A 138 -17.23 -1.22 -9.02
N GLU A 139 -17.00 -1.57 -7.75
CA GLU A 139 -16.43 -0.65 -6.75
C GLU A 139 -14.97 -0.33 -7.04
N VAL A 140 -14.21 -1.32 -7.54
CA VAL A 140 -12.83 -1.12 -8.01
C VAL A 140 -12.80 -0.14 -9.18
N THR A 141 -13.67 -0.33 -10.16
CA THR A 141 -13.76 0.55 -11.34
C THR A 141 -14.17 1.97 -10.96
N ASP A 142 -15.12 2.12 -10.03
CA ASP A 142 -15.54 3.42 -9.52
C ASP A 142 -14.39 4.14 -8.82
N MET A 143 -13.67 3.45 -7.95
CA MET A 143 -12.47 3.99 -7.28
C MET A 143 -11.42 4.45 -8.29
N GLN A 144 -11.07 3.62 -9.29
CA GLN A 144 -10.10 3.96 -10.33
C GLN A 144 -10.47 5.19 -11.16
N ARG A 145 -11.76 5.45 -11.34
CA ARG A 145 -12.25 6.62 -12.09
C ARG A 145 -12.33 7.89 -11.24
N THR A 146 -12.47 7.72 -9.93
CA THR A 146 -12.77 8.82 -9.01
C THR A 146 -11.50 9.40 -8.40
N VAL A 147 -10.47 8.58 -8.16
CA VAL A 147 -9.26 9.02 -7.46
C VAL A 147 -8.05 9.08 -8.39
N ASP A 148 -7.22 10.10 -8.22
CA ASP A 148 -5.91 10.21 -8.87
C ASP A 148 -4.84 9.58 -7.94
N ALA A 149 -4.93 8.25 -7.83
CA ALA A 149 -4.07 7.45 -6.97
C ALA A 149 -3.82 6.08 -7.60
N GLU A 150 -2.80 5.37 -7.12
CA GLU A 150 -2.57 3.99 -7.54
C GLU A 150 -3.61 3.06 -6.89
N VAL A 151 -4.54 2.51 -7.67
CA VAL A 151 -5.54 1.56 -7.19
C VAL A 151 -5.09 0.14 -7.46
N VAL A 152 -4.85 -0.61 -6.40
CA VAL A 152 -4.50 -2.03 -6.43
C VAL A 152 -5.66 -2.82 -5.83
N ALA A 153 -6.15 -3.82 -6.53
CA ALA A 153 -7.31 -4.57 -6.10
C ALA A 153 -7.10 -6.09 -6.21
N SER A 154 -7.77 -6.81 -5.33
CA SER A 154 -8.03 -8.23 -5.45
C SER A 154 -9.51 -8.43 -5.17
N THR A 155 -10.26 -8.80 -6.20
CA THR A 155 -11.73 -8.86 -6.19
C THR A 155 -12.27 -10.11 -5.51
N PHE A 156 -13.54 -10.11 -5.14
CA PHE A 156 -14.17 -11.16 -4.32
C PHE A 156 -14.17 -12.56 -4.98
N ASP A 157 -14.01 -12.63 -6.28
CA ASP A 157 -13.90 -13.87 -7.08
C ASP A 157 -12.51 -14.51 -7.04
N GLU A 158 -11.51 -13.80 -6.53
CA GLU A 158 -10.15 -14.32 -6.37
C GLU A 158 -9.99 -15.14 -5.08
N SER A 159 -8.95 -15.96 -5.03
CA SER A 159 -8.67 -16.81 -3.86
C SER A 159 -8.12 -16.01 -2.67
N PRO A 160 -8.32 -16.47 -1.42
CA PRO A 160 -7.71 -15.85 -0.24
C PRO A 160 -6.18 -15.73 -0.32
N GLN A 161 -5.51 -16.69 -0.97
CA GLN A 161 -4.07 -16.64 -1.22
C GLN A 161 -3.70 -15.43 -2.08
N ARG A 162 -4.51 -15.11 -3.09
CA ARG A 162 -4.29 -13.95 -3.95
C ARG A 162 -4.46 -12.64 -3.18
N HIS A 163 -5.46 -12.54 -2.33
CA HIS A 163 -5.66 -11.38 -1.44
C HIS A 163 -4.42 -11.10 -0.58
N VAL A 164 -3.88 -12.16 0.04
CA VAL A 164 -2.67 -12.07 0.84
C VAL A 164 -1.45 -11.66 0.01
N GLN A 165 -1.25 -12.28 -1.16
CA GLN A 165 -0.13 -11.94 -2.05
C GLN A 165 -0.15 -10.50 -2.51
N VAL A 166 -1.32 -9.98 -2.90
CA VAL A 166 -1.49 -8.59 -3.32
C VAL A 166 -1.18 -7.64 -2.17
N ALA A 167 -1.71 -7.90 -0.98
CA ALA A 167 -1.44 -7.08 0.20
C ALA A 167 0.05 -7.08 0.58
N ASP A 168 0.69 -8.27 0.60
CA ASP A 168 2.13 -8.38 0.90
C ASP A 168 2.97 -7.63 -0.15
N LEU A 169 2.61 -7.68 -1.44
CA LEU A 169 3.31 -6.95 -2.49
C LEU A 169 3.17 -5.43 -2.33
N VAL A 170 1.98 -4.94 -2.01
CA VAL A 170 1.73 -3.50 -1.79
C VAL A 170 2.56 -2.98 -0.63
N ILE A 171 2.63 -3.70 0.49
CA ILE A 171 3.42 -3.25 1.63
C ILE A 171 4.93 -3.26 1.33
N GLU A 172 5.41 -4.26 0.60
CA GLU A 172 6.82 -4.29 0.18
C GLU A 172 7.13 -3.15 -0.80
N LYS A 173 6.23 -2.84 -1.75
CA LYS A 173 6.36 -1.67 -2.62
C LYS A 173 6.41 -0.37 -1.81
N ALA A 174 5.49 -0.20 -0.87
CA ALA A 174 5.46 0.98 -0.01
C ALA A 174 6.78 1.16 0.77
N LYS A 175 7.33 0.08 1.35
CA LYS A 175 8.63 0.12 2.02
C LYS A 175 9.75 0.55 1.08
N ARG A 176 9.76 0.05 -0.17
CA ARG A 176 10.77 0.46 -1.18
C ARG A 176 10.68 1.95 -1.50
N LEU A 177 9.46 2.47 -1.67
CA LEU A 177 9.24 3.91 -1.92
C LEU A 177 9.74 4.76 -0.75
N VAL A 178 9.46 4.34 0.50
CA VAL A 178 9.92 5.02 1.71
C VAL A 178 11.46 4.99 1.83
N GLU A 179 12.14 3.88 1.47
CA GLU A 179 13.61 3.82 1.40
C GLU A 179 14.18 4.84 0.39
N HIS A 180 13.38 5.28 -0.56
CA HIS A 180 13.70 6.34 -1.52
C HIS A 180 13.16 7.72 -1.10
N LYS A 181 12.87 7.91 0.19
CA LYS A 181 12.43 9.19 0.80
C LYS A 181 11.10 9.72 0.25
N LYS A 182 10.22 8.83 -0.23
CA LYS A 182 8.87 9.20 -0.64
C LYS A 182 7.90 9.02 0.53
N ASP A 183 7.02 9.98 0.72
CA ASP A 183 5.87 9.83 1.60
C ASP A 183 4.84 8.91 0.95
N VAL A 184 4.44 7.86 1.64
CA VAL A 184 3.50 6.87 1.11
C VAL A 184 2.27 6.78 1.99
N VAL A 185 1.11 6.82 1.36
CA VAL A 185 -0.19 6.67 2.04
C VAL A 185 -0.88 5.43 1.49
N ILE A 186 -1.24 4.49 2.37
CA ILE A 186 -2.03 3.31 1.99
C ILE A 186 -3.44 3.46 2.57
N LEU A 187 -4.44 3.52 1.69
CA LEU A 187 -5.86 3.47 2.05
C LEU A 187 -6.36 2.05 1.77
N LEU A 188 -6.62 1.27 2.83
CA LEU A 188 -7.06 -0.12 2.71
C LEU A 188 -8.57 -0.26 2.94
N ASP A 189 -9.29 -0.85 2.00
CA ASP A 189 -10.65 -1.36 2.16
C ASP A 189 -10.68 -2.87 1.88
N SER A 190 -10.83 -3.79 2.85
CA SER A 190 -10.89 -3.50 4.28
C SER A 190 -9.95 -4.44 5.07
N ILE A 191 -9.51 -3.98 6.24
CA ILE A 191 -8.67 -4.79 7.15
C ILE A 191 -9.39 -6.05 7.63
N THR A 192 -10.70 -5.98 7.81
CA THR A 192 -11.51 -7.13 8.23
C THR A 192 -11.45 -8.26 7.21
N ARG A 193 -11.59 -7.93 5.91
CA ARG A 193 -11.52 -8.92 4.82
C ARG A 193 -10.10 -9.45 4.65
N LEU A 194 -9.10 -8.59 4.74
CA LEU A 194 -7.70 -8.99 4.73
C LEU A 194 -7.38 -9.94 5.90
N GLY A 195 -7.86 -9.64 7.11
CA GLY A 195 -7.70 -10.49 8.28
C GLY A 195 -8.34 -11.88 8.10
N ARG A 196 -9.52 -11.95 7.46
CA ARG A 196 -10.17 -13.22 7.10
C ARG A 196 -9.35 -14.02 6.08
N ALA A 197 -8.80 -13.36 5.06
CA ALA A 197 -7.93 -14.00 4.08
C ALA A 197 -6.68 -14.61 4.74
N TYR A 198 -6.00 -13.86 5.62
CA TYR A 198 -4.89 -14.39 6.39
C TYR A 198 -5.28 -15.57 7.27
N ASN A 199 -6.45 -15.52 7.92
CA ASN A 199 -6.95 -16.63 8.74
C ASN A 199 -7.20 -17.90 7.91
N THR A 200 -7.72 -17.76 6.71
CA THR A 200 -7.99 -18.89 5.80
C THR A 200 -6.69 -19.51 5.26
N VAL A 201 -5.68 -18.70 4.99
CA VAL A 201 -4.38 -19.17 4.42
C VAL A 201 -3.47 -19.75 5.48
N GLN A 202 -3.63 -19.35 6.74
CA GLN A 202 -2.77 -19.81 7.83
C GLN A 202 -3.02 -21.28 8.16
N PRO A 203 -1.97 -22.13 8.28
CA PRO A 203 -2.13 -23.47 8.82
C PRO A 203 -2.75 -23.46 10.21
N ALA A 204 -3.70 -24.36 10.45
CA ALA A 204 -4.41 -24.44 11.73
C ALA A 204 -3.43 -24.74 12.88
N SER A 205 -3.38 -23.87 13.87
CA SER A 205 -2.54 -24.06 15.08
C SER A 205 -3.21 -24.96 16.12
N GLY A 206 -4.51 -25.25 15.97
CA GLY A 206 -5.33 -25.93 16.98
C GLY A 206 -5.78 -25.02 18.12
N LYS A 207 -5.37 -23.75 18.14
CA LYS A 207 -5.76 -22.75 19.14
C LYS A 207 -6.62 -21.68 18.49
N ILE A 208 -7.93 -21.74 18.73
CA ILE A 208 -8.90 -20.82 18.16
C ILE A 208 -9.26 -19.75 19.19
N LEU A 209 -9.15 -18.48 18.80
CA LEU A 209 -9.62 -17.33 19.57
C LEU A 209 -11.10 -17.11 19.36
N SER A 210 -11.68 -16.14 20.08
CA SER A 210 -13.08 -15.72 19.86
C SER A 210 -13.30 -15.29 18.40
N GLY A 211 -14.46 -15.64 17.82
CA GLY A 211 -14.80 -15.33 16.43
C GLY A 211 -14.18 -16.25 15.38
N GLY A 212 -13.66 -17.42 15.76
CA GLY A 212 -13.14 -18.42 14.81
C GLY A 212 -11.79 -18.07 14.21
N VAL A 213 -11.02 -17.19 14.84
CA VAL A 213 -9.70 -16.72 14.38
C VAL A 213 -8.61 -17.62 14.99
N ASP A 214 -7.73 -18.17 14.17
CA ASP A 214 -6.55 -18.89 14.63
C ASP A 214 -5.60 -17.94 15.37
N SER A 215 -4.98 -18.42 16.45
CA SER A 215 -4.09 -17.60 17.30
C SER A 215 -2.91 -16.99 16.54
N ASN A 216 -2.45 -17.65 15.48
CA ASN A 216 -1.32 -17.20 14.65
C ASN A 216 -1.76 -16.34 13.45
N ALA A 217 -3.06 -16.32 13.13
CA ALA A 217 -3.59 -15.61 11.95
C ALA A 217 -3.42 -14.09 12.01
N LEU A 218 -3.36 -13.53 13.23
CA LEU A 218 -3.23 -12.09 13.44
C LEU A 218 -1.78 -11.57 13.34
N GLU A 219 -0.78 -12.43 13.29
CA GLU A 219 0.63 -12.00 13.28
C GLU A 219 0.99 -11.21 12.02
N ARG A 220 0.60 -11.72 10.84
CA ARG A 220 0.83 -11.04 9.55
C ARG A 220 0.08 -9.72 9.44
N PRO A 221 -1.23 -9.64 9.74
CA PRO A 221 -1.93 -8.36 9.81
C PRO A 221 -1.30 -7.35 10.76
N LYS A 222 -0.82 -7.79 11.93
CA LYS A 222 -0.09 -6.91 12.87
C LYS A 222 1.20 -6.37 12.28
N ARG A 223 1.98 -7.19 11.57
CA ARG A 223 3.20 -6.75 10.87
C ARG A 223 2.88 -5.76 9.76
N PHE A 224 1.83 -6.02 8.99
CA PHE A 224 1.33 -5.11 7.97
C PHE A 224 1.00 -3.75 8.58
N TYR A 225 0.19 -3.74 9.64
CA TYR A 225 -0.19 -2.52 10.36
C TYR A 225 0.98 -1.83 11.06
N GLY A 226 1.91 -2.62 11.56
CA GLY A 226 3.11 -2.13 12.25
C GLY A 226 4.14 -1.48 11.31
N ALA A 227 4.00 -1.65 10.00
CA ALA A 227 4.87 -0.98 9.02
C ALA A 227 4.59 0.52 8.93
N ALA A 228 3.36 0.96 9.25
CA ALA A 228 3.05 2.40 9.26
C ALA A 228 3.80 3.09 10.40
N ARG A 229 4.68 4.03 10.04
CA ARG A 229 5.50 4.83 10.95
C ARG A 229 5.99 6.11 10.28
N ASN A 230 6.23 7.14 11.07
CA ASN A 230 7.01 8.29 10.67
C ASN A 230 8.50 7.98 10.85
N ILE A 231 9.33 8.44 9.95
CA ILE A 231 10.79 8.27 9.99
C ILE A 231 11.47 9.59 9.62
N GLU A 232 12.75 9.74 9.99
CA GLU A 232 13.51 10.98 9.73
C GLU A 232 13.56 11.39 8.25
N GLU A 233 13.36 10.42 7.33
CA GLU A 233 13.57 10.62 5.90
C GLU A 233 12.30 10.46 5.05
N GLY A 234 11.12 10.29 5.66
CA GLY A 234 9.85 10.09 4.97
C GLY A 234 8.80 9.44 5.86
N CYS A 235 7.62 9.14 5.35
CA CYS A 235 6.58 8.51 6.15
C CYS A 235 5.83 7.38 5.43
N LEU A 236 5.30 6.44 6.21
CA LEU A 236 4.30 5.48 5.77
C LEU A 236 3.04 5.66 6.63
N LEU A 237 2.02 6.28 6.05
CA LEU A 237 0.70 6.41 6.65
C LEU A 237 -0.18 5.22 6.26
N TYR A 238 -0.98 4.77 7.20
CA TYR A 238 -1.92 3.69 6.99
C TYR A 238 -3.31 4.06 7.50
N THR A 239 -4.32 4.02 6.62
CA THR A 239 -5.74 4.17 7.00
C THR A 239 -6.54 2.99 6.48
N SER A 240 -7.44 2.44 7.28
CA SER A 240 -8.29 1.33 6.90
C SER A 240 -9.69 1.52 7.45
N PRO A 241 -10.73 1.39 6.63
CA PRO A 241 -12.08 1.17 7.12
C PRO A 241 -12.25 -0.29 7.55
N SER A 242 -12.94 -0.51 8.61
CA SER A 242 -13.33 -1.84 9.11
C SER A 242 -14.84 -2.02 9.07
#